data_13c22c4f884f5f2b2580dd3f6aca5fdc
#
_entry.id   13c22c4f884f5f2b2580dd3f6aca5fdc
#
_cell.length_a   1.000
_cell.length_b   1.000
_cell.length_c   1.000
_cell.angle_alpha   90.00
_cell.angle_beta   90.00
_cell.angle_gamma   90.00
#
_symmetry.space_group_name_H-M   'P 1'
#
loop_
_entity.id
_entity.type
_entity.pdbx_description
1 polymer ?
#
loop_
_entity_poly.entity_id
_entity_poly.type
_entity_poly.pdbx_seq_one_letter_code
_entity_poly.pdbx_strand_id
1 'polypeptide(L)'
;GWLSILSETPPLPHLLYANHERGFALCSERNPMLSRYYVQCPLDDSVEDWSDDRFWSELLTRLPKSEADAIVTGPSIEKSIAPLRSYVLEPMQYGRLFLAGDAAHIVPPTGAKGLNLAISDVHYLSEAFAAAYNGSANKLAAYSTTALARVWGSVRFSWWLTVLLHRFPDQSPFEQ
;
A
#
# COMPACT_ATOMS: atom_id res chain seq x y z
N GLY A 1 1.42 3.48 -11.19
CA GLY A 1 2.55 3.19 -10.31
C GLY A 1 2.74 4.25 -9.24
N TRP A 2 3.50 3.92 -8.22
CA TRP A 2 4.00 4.84 -7.21
C TRP A 2 5.50 5.00 -7.36
N LEU A 3 5.94 6.14 -7.84
CA LEU A 3 7.34 6.54 -7.75
C LEU A 3 7.60 7.01 -6.33
N SER A 4 8.56 6.42 -5.65
CA SER A 4 8.95 6.78 -4.29
C SER A 4 10.40 7.23 -4.23
N ILE A 5 10.68 8.17 -3.34
CA ILE A 5 12.03 8.49 -2.88
C ILE A 5 12.13 8.33 -1.36
N LEU A 6 13.31 7.95 -0.89
CA LEU A 6 13.73 8.08 0.49
C LEU A 6 14.77 9.18 0.57
N SER A 7 14.61 10.13 1.49
CA SER A 7 15.53 11.27 1.64
C SER A 7 15.85 11.53 3.11
N GLU A 8 17.08 11.86 3.41
CA GLU A 8 17.54 12.26 4.75
C GLU A 8 17.13 13.72 5.06
N THR A 9 15.84 13.94 5.09
CA THR A 9 15.21 15.23 5.37
C THR A 9 14.18 15.10 6.49
N PRO A 10 13.96 16.16 7.29
CA PRO A 10 12.93 16.13 8.33
C PRO A 10 11.54 15.93 7.69
N PRO A 11 10.68 15.07 8.27
CA PRO A 11 9.32 14.83 7.80
C PRO A 11 8.39 16.00 8.11
N LEU A 12 7.23 16.02 7.42
CA LEU A 12 6.07 16.75 7.92
C LEU A 12 5.63 16.15 9.27
N PRO A 13 4.99 16.94 10.15
CA PRO A 13 4.59 16.48 11.49
C PRO A 13 3.43 15.48 11.47
N HIS A 14 2.94 15.11 10.31
CA HIS A 14 1.83 14.19 10.12
C HIS A 14 1.94 13.45 8.79
N LEU A 15 1.30 12.28 8.71
CA LEU A 15 1.12 11.55 7.46
C LEU A 15 0.15 12.32 6.56
N LEU A 16 0.58 12.63 5.34
CA LEU A 16 -0.21 13.41 4.38
C LEU A 16 -0.50 12.58 3.13
N TYR A 17 -1.79 12.41 2.83
CA TYR A 17 -2.31 11.90 1.56
C TYR A 17 -2.91 13.06 0.78
N ALA A 18 -2.45 13.28 -0.44
CA ALA A 18 -2.96 14.34 -1.31
C ALA A 18 -3.57 13.74 -2.59
N ASN A 19 -4.80 14.16 -2.89
CA ASN A 19 -5.43 13.96 -4.19
C ASN A 19 -5.33 15.28 -4.98
N HIS A 20 -4.71 15.23 -6.14
CA HIS A 20 -4.51 16.38 -7.02
C HIS A 20 -4.89 16.01 -8.44
N GLU A 21 -5.21 16.99 -9.30
CA GLU A 21 -5.52 16.74 -10.73
C GLU A 21 -4.40 16.02 -11.49
N ARG A 22 -3.14 16.20 -11.06
CA ARG A 22 -1.96 15.51 -11.59
C ARG A 22 -1.71 14.14 -10.98
N GLY A 23 -2.58 13.68 -10.08
CA GLY A 23 -2.51 12.38 -9.42
C GLY A 23 -2.12 12.47 -7.94
N PHE A 24 -2.08 11.32 -7.31
CA PHE A 24 -1.82 11.11 -5.90
C PHE A 24 -0.41 11.52 -5.47
N ALA A 25 -0.30 12.03 -4.23
CA ALA A 25 0.98 12.18 -3.53
C ALA A 25 0.85 11.75 -2.06
N LEU A 26 1.97 11.33 -1.46
CA LEU A 26 2.04 10.88 -0.08
C LEU A 26 3.36 11.32 0.56
N CYS A 27 3.27 11.92 1.75
CA CYS A 27 4.41 12.26 2.59
C CYS A 27 4.34 11.43 3.88
N SER A 28 5.43 10.72 4.19
CA SER A 28 5.47 9.75 5.30
C SER A 28 6.79 9.85 6.06
N GLU A 29 6.71 10.01 7.37
CA GLU A 29 7.85 9.89 8.27
C GLU A 29 8.38 8.44 8.33
N ARG A 30 9.70 8.29 8.43
CA ARG A 30 10.38 7.03 8.77
C ARG A 30 11.09 7.16 10.13
N ASN A 31 11.74 8.30 10.34
CA ASN A 31 12.28 8.75 11.64
C ASN A 31 12.42 10.28 11.59
N PRO A 32 12.84 10.97 12.68
CA PRO A 32 12.90 12.44 12.73
C PRO A 32 13.77 13.12 11.65
N MET A 33 14.63 12.37 10.95
CA MET A 33 15.50 12.88 9.89
C MET A 33 15.47 12.00 8.64
N LEU A 34 14.42 11.20 8.46
CA LEU A 34 14.27 10.33 7.30
C LEU A 34 12.82 10.31 6.86
N SER A 35 12.57 10.72 5.64
CA SER A 35 11.25 10.82 5.04
C SER A 35 11.14 9.99 3.78
N ARG A 36 9.98 9.39 3.57
CA ARG A 36 9.63 8.74 2.31
C ARG A 36 8.46 9.46 1.67
N TYR A 37 8.65 9.81 0.42
CA TYR A 37 7.67 10.51 -0.40
C TYR A 37 7.28 9.67 -1.60
N TYR A 38 6.04 9.84 -2.06
CA TYR A 38 5.50 9.12 -3.20
C TYR A 38 4.73 10.07 -4.10
N VAL A 39 4.83 9.85 -5.40
CA VAL A 39 3.96 10.47 -6.41
C VAL A 39 3.42 9.38 -7.34
N GLN A 40 2.17 9.54 -7.74
CA GLN A 40 1.60 8.70 -8.79
C GLN A 40 2.33 8.96 -10.11
N CYS A 41 2.69 7.90 -10.82
CA CYS A 41 3.30 7.94 -12.15
C CYS A 41 2.70 6.84 -13.05
N PRO A 42 2.85 6.92 -14.38
CA PRO A 42 2.60 5.81 -15.28
C PRO A 42 3.40 4.57 -14.90
N LEU A 43 2.92 3.39 -15.29
CA LEU A 43 3.62 2.12 -14.99
C LEU A 43 4.82 1.87 -15.90
N ASP A 44 4.83 2.50 -17.06
CA ASP A 44 5.88 2.44 -18.08
C ASP A 44 6.98 3.51 -17.90
N ASP A 45 6.83 4.38 -16.90
CA ASP A 45 7.90 5.30 -16.52
C ASP A 45 9.12 4.54 -15.98
N SER A 46 10.32 5.04 -16.31
CA SER A 46 11.58 4.55 -15.75
C SER A 46 12.06 5.44 -14.60
N VAL A 47 12.69 4.83 -13.60
CA VAL A 47 13.30 5.57 -12.47
C VAL A 47 14.36 6.57 -12.95
N GLU A 48 15.09 6.20 -14.01
CA GLU A 48 16.16 6.99 -14.63
C GLU A 48 15.64 8.30 -15.24
N ASP A 49 14.37 8.34 -15.65
CA ASP A 49 13.72 9.53 -16.21
C ASP A 49 13.32 10.55 -15.14
N TRP A 50 13.43 10.18 -13.86
CA TRP A 50 13.03 11.01 -12.74
C TRP A 50 14.25 11.50 -11.95
N SER A 51 14.76 12.69 -12.32
CA SER A 51 15.73 13.40 -11.47
C SER A 51 15.07 13.77 -10.13
N ASP A 52 15.90 14.05 -9.10
CA ASP A 52 15.39 14.52 -7.82
C ASP A 52 14.63 15.84 -7.96
N ASP A 53 15.14 16.76 -8.79
CA ASP A 53 14.48 18.04 -9.05
C ASP A 53 13.08 17.85 -9.69
N ARG A 54 12.95 16.93 -10.64
CA ARG A 54 11.66 16.59 -11.24
C ARG A 54 10.71 16.01 -10.20
N PHE A 55 11.21 15.09 -9.37
CA PHE A 55 10.39 14.48 -8.31
C PHE A 55 9.89 15.53 -7.32
N TRP A 56 10.78 16.37 -6.80
CA TRP A 56 10.40 17.41 -5.84
C TRP A 56 9.42 18.42 -6.45
N SER A 57 9.65 18.86 -7.68
CA SER A 57 8.72 19.74 -8.39
C SER A 57 7.31 19.14 -8.49
N GLU A 58 7.21 17.85 -8.86
CA GLU A 58 5.93 17.16 -8.96
C GLU A 58 5.27 16.96 -7.60
N LEU A 59 6.03 16.58 -6.58
CA LEU A 59 5.52 16.42 -5.23
C LEU A 59 4.93 17.72 -4.72
N LEU A 60 5.72 18.80 -4.72
CA LEU A 60 5.32 20.11 -4.19
C LEU A 60 4.11 20.70 -4.94
N THR A 61 3.99 20.43 -6.25
CA THR A 61 2.84 20.86 -7.05
C THR A 61 1.54 20.18 -6.59
N ARG A 62 1.61 18.93 -6.11
CA ARG A 62 0.44 18.13 -5.73
C ARG A 62 -0.01 18.36 -4.29
N LEU A 63 0.75 19.09 -3.50
CA LEU A 63 0.44 19.34 -2.09
C LEU A 63 -0.28 20.68 -1.90
N PRO A 64 -1.07 20.82 -0.83
CA PRO A 64 -1.53 22.13 -0.37
C PRO A 64 -0.33 23.06 -0.13
N LYS A 65 -0.49 24.36 -0.44
CA LYS A 65 0.62 25.31 -0.37
C LYS A 65 1.32 25.34 0.99
N SER A 66 0.57 25.30 2.08
CA SER A 66 1.13 25.29 3.44
C SER A 66 2.06 24.13 3.71
N GLU A 67 1.69 22.94 3.21
CA GLU A 67 2.47 21.71 3.35
C GLU A 67 3.69 21.72 2.42
N ALA A 68 3.49 22.16 1.18
CA ALA A 68 4.57 22.30 0.21
C ALA A 68 5.67 23.27 0.70
N ASP A 69 5.27 24.40 1.28
CA ASP A 69 6.21 25.40 1.83
C ASP A 69 6.98 24.89 3.07
N ALA A 70 6.46 23.87 3.76
CA ALA A 70 7.07 23.26 4.95
C ALA A 70 8.04 22.10 4.63
N ILE A 71 7.99 21.55 3.41
CA ILE A 71 8.87 20.44 3.03
C ILE A 71 10.31 20.91 2.84
N VAL A 72 11.22 20.21 3.49
CA VAL A 72 12.66 20.33 3.22
C VAL A 72 13.04 19.31 2.16
N THR A 73 13.50 19.77 1.02
CA THR A 73 13.97 18.91 -0.07
C THR A 73 15.44 18.53 0.12
N GLY A 74 15.85 17.39 -0.42
CA GLY A 74 17.22 16.90 -0.35
C GLY A 74 17.48 15.79 -1.36
N PRO A 75 18.70 15.27 -1.46
CA PRO A 75 19.02 14.17 -2.37
C PRO A 75 18.26 12.91 -1.98
N SER A 76 17.85 12.15 -2.98
CA SER A 76 17.30 10.82 -2.75
C SER A 76 18.41 9.81 -2.46
N ILE A 77 18.28 9.02 -1.39
CA ILE A 77 19.17 7.90 -1.08
C ILE A 77 18.62 6.57 -1.62
N GLU A 78 17.34 6.53 -1.96
CA GLU A 78 16.68 5.41 -2.62
C GLU A 78 15.57 5.96 -3.52
N LYS A 79 15.40 5.38 -4.70
CA LYS A 79 14.33 5.70 -5.64
C LYS A 79 13.80 4.43 -6.29
N SER A 80 12.47 4.25 -6.34
CA SER A 80 11.86 3.07 -6.93
C SER A 80 10.44 3.37 -7.42
N ILE A 81 9.99 2.59 -8.43
CA ILE A 81 8.60 2.60 -8.88
C ILE A 81 7.96 1.27 -8.46
N ALA A 82 6.91 1.35 -7.67
CA ALA A 82 6.13 0.20 -7.23
C ALA A 82 4.80 0.15 -7.99
N PRO A 83 4.50 -0.96 -8.71
CA PRO A 83 3.18 -1.14 -9.29
C PRO A 83 2.16 -1.41 -8.20
N LEU A 84 1.00 -0.77 -8.28
CA LEU A 84 -0.14 -1.10 -7.43
C LEU A 84 -0.80 -2.37 -7.97
N ARG A 85 -0.81 -3.42 -7.15
CA ARG A 85 -1.38 -4.71 -7.51
C ARG A 85 -2.39 -5.15 -6.47
N SER A 86 -3.43 -5.85 -6.93
CA SER A 86 -4.33 -6.63 -6.08
C SER A 86 -4.30 -8.08 -6.55
N TYR A 87 -4.18 -8.98 -5.61
CA TYR A 87 -4.22 -10.42 -5.86
C TYR A 87 -4.81 -11.13 -4.65
N VAL A 88 -5.69 -12.09 -4.87
CA VAL A 88 -6.22 -12.97 -3.83
C VAL A 88 -6.27 -14.38 -4.39
N LEU A 89 -5.63 -15.31 -3.71
CA LEU A 89 -5.72 -16.72 -4.04
C LEU A 89 -6.89 -17.35 -3.28
N GLU A 90 -7.77 -18.00 -4.02
CA GLU A 90 -8.88 -18.77 -3.48
C GLU A 90 -8.86 -20.21 -4.02
N PRO A 91 -8.87 -21.21 -3.14
CA PRO A 91 -8.78 -21.14 -1.67
C PRO A 91 -7.35 -20.82 -1.17
N MET A 92 -7.22 -20.29 0.06
CA MET A 92 -5.92 -20.10 0.73
C MET A 92 -5.34 -21.39 1.32
N GLN A 93 -5.91 -22.53 0.95
CA GLN A 93 -5.53 -23.85 1.45
C GLN A 93 -5.69 -24.90 0.35
N TYR A 94 -4.70 -25.81 0.24
CA TYR A 94 -4.79 -26.98 -0.60
C TYR A 94 -4.21 -28.21 0.12
N GLY A 95 -5.08 -29.13 0.51
CA GLY A 95 -4.69 -30.28 1.31
C GLY A 95 -4.06 -29.86 2.65
N ARG A 96 -2.76 -30.13 2.82
CA ARG A 96 -1.97 -29.77 4.01
C ARG A 96 -1.14 -28.49 3.84
N LEU A 97 -1.21 -27.85 2.68
CA LEU A 97 -0.58 -26.56 2.41
C LEU A 97 -1.54 -25.44 2.79
N PHE A 98 -1.08 -24.51 3.60
CA PHE A 98 -1.79 -23.29 4.00
C PHE A 98 -0.96 -22.09 3.59
N LEU A 99 -1.61 -21.08 3.02
CA LEU A 99 -1.00 -19.84 2.60
C LEU A 99 -1.42 -18.69 3.52
N ALA A 100 -0.51 -17.75 3.76
CA ALA A 100 -0.74 -16.60 4.62
C ALA A 100 0.02 -15.39 4.09
N GLY A 101 -0.47 -14.18 4.35
CA GLY A 101 0.17 -12.94 3.95
C GLY A 101 0.30 -12.81 2.44
N ASP A 102 1.40 -12.23 1.96
CA ASP A 102 1.62 -11.93 0.54
C ASP A 102 1.64 -13.17 -0.36
N ALA A 103 1.86 -14.37 0.20
CA ALA A 103 1.74 -15.62 -0.53
C ALA A 103 0.28 -15.94 -0.90
N ALA A 104 -0.70 -15.42 -0.15
CA ALA A 104 -2.13 -15.65 -0.35
C ALA A 104 -2.85 -14.43 -0.95
N HIS A 105 -2.42 -13.23 -0.59
CA HIS A 105 -3.09 -11.99 -1.03
C HIS A 105 -2.14 -10.80 -1.04
N ILE A 106 -2.30 -9.96 -2.05
CA ILE A 106 -1.65 -8.66 -2.18
C ILE A 106 -2.76 -7.62 -2.26
N VAL A 107 -2.68 -6.58 -1.44
CA VAL A 107 -3.62 -5.45 -1.44
C VAL A 107 -2.88 -4.16 -1.77
N PRO A 108 -3.54 -3.18 -2.41
CA PRO A 108 -2.92 -1.89 -2.67
C PRO A 108 -2.44 -1.25 -1.35
N PRO A 109 -1.25 -0.65 -1.33
CA PRO A 109 -0.66 -0.08 -0.12
C PRO A 109 -1.43 1.14 0.42
N THR A 110 -2.28 1.75 -0.39
CA THR A 110 -3.08 2.93 -0.04
C THR A 110 -3.88 2.75 1.27
N GLY A 111 -4.42 1.54 1.48
CA GLY A 111 -5.18 1.22 2.70
C GLY A 111 -4.33 0.81 3.90
N ALA A 112 -3.03 0.63 3.75
CA ALA A 112 -2.10 0.15 4.79
C ALA A 112 -2.59 -1.13 5.49
N LYS A 113 -3.18 -2.10 4.74
CA LYS A 113 -3.81 -3.32 5.30
C LYS A 113 -2.96 -4.58 5.20
N GLY A 114 -1.91 -4.61 4.35
CA GLY A 114 -1.16 -5.84 4.07
C GLY A 114 -0.60 -6.51 5.32
N LEU A 115 0.14 -5.79 6.14
CA LEU A 115 0.70 -6.32 7.39
C LEU A 115 -0.38 -6.81 8.36
N ASN A 116 -1.46 -6.03 8.51
CA ASN A 116 -2.56 -6.41 9.41
C ASN A 116 -3.30 -7.68 8.94
N LEU A 117 -3.42 -7.88 7.63
CA LEU A 117 -3.97 -9.11 7.06
C LEU A 117 -3.07 -10.30 7.34
N ALA A 118 -1.76 -10.16 7.06
CA ALA A 118 -0.78 -11.22 7.31
C ALA A 118 -0.78 -11.66 8.78
N ILE A 119 -0.81 -10.71 9.73
CA ILE A 119 -0.92 -11.01 11.17
C ILE A 119 -2.24 -11.73 11.49
N SER A 120 -3.34 -11.33 10.86
CA SER A 120 -4.64 -12.00 11.06
C SER A 120 -4.62 -13.45 10.57
N ASP A 121 -3.99 -13.70 9.42
CA ASP A 121 -3.86 -15.07 8.89
C ASP A 121 -3.05 -15.95 9.85
N VAL A 122 -1.94 -15.44 10.36
CA VAL A 122 -1.13 -16.14 11.35
C VAL A 122 -1.94 -16.43 12.62
N HIS A 123 -2.75 -15.49 13.08
CA HIS A 123 -3.63 -15.68 14.22
C HIS A 123 -4.63 -16.82 13.96
N TYR A 124 -5.35 -16.80 12.85
CA TYR A 124 -6.32 -17.85 12.51
C TYR A 124 -5.65 -19.22 12.35
N LEU A 125 -4.50 -19.27 11.68
CA LEU A 125 -3.75 -20.51 11.50
C LEU A 125 -3.22 -21.07 12.82
N SER A 126 -2.66 -20.23 13.69
CA SER A 126 -2.13 -20.68 14.98
C SER A 126 -3.22 -21.29 15.87
N GLU A 127 -4.40 -20.64 15.93
CA GLU A 127 -5.55 -21.21 16.65
C GLU A 127 -6.06 -22.52 16.02
N ALA A 128 -6.08 -22.58 14.69
CA ALA A 128 -6.55 -23.73 13.95
C ALA A 128 -5.62 -24.95 14.16
N PHE A 129 -4.30 -24.73 14.12
CA PHE A 129 -3.31 -25.76 14.42
C PHE A 129 -3.38 -26.22 15.88
N ALA A 130 -3.48 -25.28 16.84
CA ALA A 130 -3.64 -25.62 18.25
C ALA A 130 -4.87 -26.50 18.48
N ALA A 131 -6.01 -26.18 17.87
CA ALA A 131 -7.21 -27.01 17.95
C ALA A 131 -7.03 -28.39 17.31
N ALA A 132 -6.35 -28.45 16.15
CA ALA A 132 -6.12 -29.72 15.45
C ALA A 132 -5.20 -30.66 16.24
N TYR A 133 -4.13 -30.14 16.85
CA TYR A 133 -3.27 -30.92 17.74
C TYR A 133 -4.00 -31.42 19.00
N ASN A 134 -5.08 -30.74 19.40
CA ASN A 134 -5.97 -31.15 20.47
C ASN A 134 -7.17 -32.00 19.96
N GLY A 135 -7.12 -32.55 18.76
CA GLY A 135 -8.09 -33.48 18.20
C GLY A 135 -9.26 -32.85 17.44
N SER A 136 -9.28 -31.53 17.20
CA SER A 136 -10.35 -30.85 16.45
C SER A 136 -9.83 -30.19 15.19
N ALA A 137 -10.09 -30.77 14.02
CA ALA A 137 -9.67 -30.24 12.73
C ALA A 137 -10.64 -29.20 12.11
N ASN A 138 -11.75 -28.88 12.77
CA ASN A 138 -12.78 -28.01 12.20
C ASN A 138 -12.27 -26.59 11.86
N LYS A 139 -11.43 -26.00 12.70
CA LYS A 139 -10.84 -24.68 12.45
C LYS A 139 -9.89 -24.71 11.25
N LEU A 140 -9.11 -25.78 11.07
CA LEU A 140 -8.26 -25.94 9.89
C LEU A 140 -9.07 -26.04 8.60
N ALA A 141 -10.16 -26.81 8.62
CA ALA A 141 -11.06 -26.93 7.46
C ALA A 141 -11.73 -25.57 7.12
N ALA A 142 -12.00 -24.73 8.12
CA ALA A 142 -12.63 -23.42 7.96
C ALA A 142 -11.63 -22.27 7.69
N TYR A 143 -10.32 -22.50 7.75
CA TYR A 143 -9.30 -21.44 7.68
C TYR A 143 -9.48 -20.53 6.47
N SER A 144 -9.52 -21.11 5.28
CA SER A 144 -9.63 -20.34 4.03
C SER A 144 -10.86 -19.44 4.01
N THR A 145 -12.03 -19.97 4.38
CA THR A 145 -13.27 -19.19 4.41
C THR A 145 -13.21 -18.05 5.45
N THR A 146 -12.64 -18.32 6.62
CA THR A 146 -12.51 -17.34 7.70
C THR A 146 -11.57 -16.20 7.31
N ALA A 147 -10.39 -16.52 6.77
CA ALA A 147 -9.41 -15.53 6.34
C ALA A 147 -9.90 -14.71 5.15
N LEU A 148 -10.48 -15.36 4.14
CA LEU A 148 -10.97 -14.69 2.92
C LEU A 148 -12.06 -13.66 3.20
N ALA A 149 -12.94 -13.88 4.16
CA ALA A 149 -13.95 -12.88 4.54
C ALA A 149 -13.31 -11.54 4.95
N ARG A 150 -12.20 -11.58 5.70
CA ARG A 150 -11.43 -10.40 6.11
C ARG A 150 -10.60 -9.84 4.95
N VAL A 151 -9.98 -10.70 4.16
CA VAL A 151 -9.16 -10.30 2.99
C VAL A 151 -10.02 -9.49 2.01
N TRP A 152 -11.19 -10.00 1.62
CA TRP A 152 -12.06 -9.31 0.67
C TRP A 152 -12.59 -7.97 1.21
N GLY A 153 -12.89 -7.88 2.49
CA GLY A 153 -13.24 -6.59 3.12
C GLY A 153 -12.10 -5.57 3.01
N SER A 154 -10.86 -6.00 3.22
CA SER A 154 -9.68 -5.14 3.13
C SER A 154 -9.30 -4.78 1.69
N VAL A 155 -9.45 -5.72 0.75
CA VAL A 155 -9.26 -5.46 -0.70
C VAL A 155 -10.24 -4.39 -1.16
N ARG A 156 -11.54 -4.53 -0.82
CA ARG A 156 -12.58 -3.56 -1.18
C ARG A 156 -12.27 -2.17 -0.63
N PHE A 157 -11.90 -2.08 0.65
CA PHE A 157 -11.52 -0.82 1.29
C PHE A 157 -10.29 -0.19 0.60
N SER A 158 -9.23 -0.96 0.39
CA SER A 158 -8.00 -0.45 -0.23
C SER A 158 -8.22 -0.03 -1.68
N TRP A 159 -9.05 -0.78 -2.43
CA TRP A 159 -9.43 -0.42 -3.79
C TRP A 159 -10.24 0.89 -3.82
N TRP A 160 -11.26 1.00 -2.97
CA TRP A 160 -12.06 2.22 -2.87
C TRP A 160 -11.20 3.45 -2.54
N LEU A 161 -10.30 3.32 -1.55
CA LEU A 161 -9.39 4.41 -1.18
C LEU A 161 -8.41 4.75 -2.31
N THR A 162 -7.95 3.73 -3.05
CA THR A 162 -7.10 3.95 -4.22
C THR A 162 -7.83 4.74 -5.31
N VAL A 163 -9.06 4.35 -5.64
CA VAL A 163 -9.87 5.07 -6.63
C VAL A 163 -10.14 6.52 -6.19
N LEU A 164 -10.43 6.73 -4.91
CA LEU A 164 -10.69 8.05 -4.36
C LEU A 164 -9.47 9.00 -4.46
N LEU A 165 -8.26 8.46 -4.25
CA LEU A 165 -7.05 9.28 -4.13
C LEU A 165 -6.24 9.41 -5.43
N HIS A 166 -6.44 8.50 -6.39
CA HIS A 166 -5.65 8.46 -7.62
C HIS A 166 -6.44 9.02 -8.80
N ARG A 167 -5.70 9.39 -9.86
CA ARG A 167 -6.26 9.76 -11.16
C ARG A 167 -5.96 8.65 -12.16
N PHE A 168 -6.99 8.17 -12.82
CA PHE A 168 -6.88 7.16 -13.88
C PHE A 168 -7.34 7.78 -15.21
N PRO A 169 -6.67 7.45 -16.33
CA PRO A 169 -6.96 8.06 -17.63
C PRO A 169 -8.42 7.92 -18.09
N ASP A 170 -9.08 6.82 -17.69
CA ASP A 170 -10.42 6.48 -18.14
C ASP A 170 -11.53 6.86 -17.13
N GLN A 171 -11.19 7.59 -16.07
CA GLN A 171 -12.20 8.04 -15.10
C GLN A 171 -13.09 9.13 -15.70
N SER A 172 -14.39 8.94 -15.55
CA SER A 172 -15.37 9.98 -15.90
C SER A 172 -15.29 11.17 -14.93
N PRO A 173 -15.76 12.38 -15.33
CA PRO A 173 -15.82 13.54 -14.43
C PRO A 173 -16.63 13.31 -13.14
N PHE A 174 -17.53 12.31 -13.12
CA PHE A 174 -18.31 11.94 -11.93
C PHE A 174 -17.58 10.97 -10.99
N GLU A 175 -16.48 10.37 -11.43
CA GLU A 175 -15.66 9.44 -10.65
C GLU A 175 -14.38 10.10 -10.10
N GLN A 176 -14.20 11.37 -10.42
CA GLN A 176 -13.11 12.24 -9.95
C GLN A 176 -13.59 13.08 -8.77
#